data_f3e9df44c5679a1762ef26fedd07c282
#
_entry.id   f3e9df44c5679a1762ef26fedd07c282
#
_cell.length_a   1.000
_cell.length_b   1.000
_cell.length_c   1.000
_cell.angle_alpha   90.00
_cell.angle_beta   90.00
_cell.angle_gamma   90.00
#
_symmetry.space_group_name_H-M   'P 1'
#
loop_
_entity.id
_entity.type
_entity.pdbx_description
1 polymer ?
#
loop_
_entity_poly.entity_id
_entity_poly.type
_entity_poly.pdbx_seq_one_letter_code
_entity_poly.pdbx_strand_id
1 'polypeptide(L)'
;MTYRLPFFYLILLILLSSCETLKQSSKYQFIDGFYKTNLDGGVRTIYVLAGSDTIKAYRKSDLGTGKIDSTKAILIRFPSKKPDKFSNLSFNSKTFDVDVLTVLFKYRPPVKDFPPQFNTTFNGAAYFGYRTDVYKLSYKETPMHIFNRRIIHYGYSIGLFSGLGTARIDEYVTNNALSIQYDGLVNLSGIALILAVDKLTAGLTFGEDRLLDKNHSVWVNNAKPWIGLSIGLNIN
;
A
#
# COMPACT_ATOMS: atom_id res chain seq x y z
N MET A 1 -19.91 -34.98 12.95
CA MET A 1 -20.06 -33.56 12.59
C MET A 1 -19.23 -32.68 13.53
N THR A 2 -17.92 -32.94 13.73
CA THR A 2 -17.11 -32.36 14.83
C THR A 2 -15.71 -31.89 14.44
N TYR A 3 -15.38 -31.75 13.14
CA TYR A 3 -14.02 -31.35 12.71
C TYR A 3 -13.89 -29.89 12.24
N ARG A 4 -14.95 -29.07 12.34
CA ARG A 4 -14.90 -27.66 11.90
C ARG A 4 -14.37 -26.69 12.97
N LEU A 5 -14.43 -27.06 14.24
CA LEU A 5 -14.00 -26.21 15.36
C LEU A 5 -12.48 -25.99 15.42
N PRO A 6 -11.60 -27.03 15.29
CA PRO A 6 -10.16 -26.80 15.38
C PRO A 6 -9.58 -25.98 14.22
N PHE A 7 -10.19 -26.05 13.04
CA PHE A 7 -9.73 -25.27 11.88
C PHE A 7 -9.98 -23.77 12.06
N PHE A 8 -11.09 -23.39 12.69
CA PHE A 8 -11.41 -22.00 13.00
C PHE A 8 -10.45 -21.42 14.05
N TYR A 9 -10.11 -22.19 15.10
CA TYR A 9 -9.12 -21.79 16.10
C TYR A 9 -7.71 -21.67 15.52
N LEU A 10 -7.34 -22.51 14.56
CA LEU A 10 -6.04 -22.43 13.89
C LEU A 10 -5.92 -21.15 13.06
N ILE A 11 -6.97 -20.76 12.32
CA ILE A 11 -7.01 -19.50 11.56
C ILE A 11 -6.96 -18.30 12.50
N LEU A 12 -7.68 -18.34 13.62
CA LEU A 12 -7.68 -17.27 14.62
C LEU A 12 -6.30 -17.10 15.28
N LEU A 13 -5.60 -18.21 15.56
CA LEU A 13 -4.23 -18.20 16.11
C LEU A 13 -3.21 -17.62 15.13
N ILE A 14 -3.34 -17.91 13.82
CA ILE A 14 -2.48 -17.34 12.77
C ILE A 14 -2.71 -15.83 12.63
N LEU A 15 -3.95 -15.36 12.77
CA LEU A 15 -4.28 -13.94 12.73
C LEU A 15 -3.75 -13.17 13.96
N LEU A 16 -3.66 -13.81 15.13
CA LEU A 16 -3.16 -13.18 16.35
C LEU A 16 -1.63 -13.12 16.43
N SER A 17 -0.92 -14.01 15.74
CA SER A 17 0.56 -14.03 15.73
C SER A 17 1.19 -12.98 14.79
N SER A 18 0.40 -12.29 13.97
CA SER A 18 0.88 -11.33 12.97
C SER A 18 1.26 -9.94 13.50
N CYS A 19 1.00 -9.62 14.77
CA CYS A 19 1.10 -8.24 15.27
C CYS A 19 2.52 -7.69 15.52
N GLU A 20 3.55 -8.50 15.61
CA GLU A 20 4.89 -8.02 16.02
C GLU A 20 5.82 -7.65 14.86
N THR A 21 5.61 -8.24 13.70
CA THR A 21 6.40 -7.98 12.49
C THR A 21 6.07 -6.65 11.79
N LEU A 22 4.92 -6.07 12.08
CA LEU A 22 4.41 -4.84 11.45
C LEU A 22 5.23 -3.59 11.78
N LYS A 23 5.92 -3.54 12.92
CA LYS A 23 6.64 -2.33 13.36
C LYS A 23 8.02 -2.14 12.71
N GLN A 24 8.59 -3.15 12.09
CA GLN A 24 9.94 -3.12 11.51
C GLN A 24 9.96 -3.17 9.98
N SER A 25 8.83 -2.93 9.34
CA SER A 25 8.76 -2.89 7.89
C SER A 25 9.31 -1.57 7.33
N SER A 26 10.02 -1.64 6.21
CA SER A 26 10.45 -0.47 5.43
C SER A 26 9.29 0.41 4.97
N LYS A 27 8.05 -0.06 5.00
CA LYS A 27 6.85 0.72 4.68
C LYS A 27 6.55 1.83 5.69
N TYR A 28 6.97 1.67 6.94
CA TYR A 28 6.62 2.61 8.01
C TYR A 28 7.77 3.53 8.41
N GLN A 29 9.00 3.07 8.24
CA GLN A 29 10.17 3.81 8.68
C GLN A 29 11.40 3.41 7.88
N PHE A 30 12.37 4.31 7.86
CA PHE A 30 13.68 4.05 7.29
C PHE A 30 14.45 3.12 8.22
N ILE A 31 14.65 1.88 7.79
CA ILE A 31 15.31 0.80 8.56
C ILE A 31 16.55 0.30 7.85
N ASP A 32 17.26 -0.62 8.50
CA ASP A 32 18.38 -1.33 7.89
C ASP A 32 17.94 -2.12 6.67
N GLY A 33 18.69 -2.03 5.57
CA GLY A 33 18.33 -2.71 4.35
C GLY A 33 19.03 -2.24 3.08
N PHE A 34 18.63 -2.83 1.96
CA PHE A 34 19.16 -2.44 0.65
C PHE A 34 18.33 -1.31 0.03
N TYR A 35 19.04 -0.26 -0.39
CA TYR A 35 18.45 0.90 -1.04
C TYR A 35 19.22 1.26 -2.31
N LYS A 36 18.52 1.82 -3.29
CA LYS A 36 19.12 2.54 -4.40
C LYS A 36 19.19 4.02 -4.06
N THR A 37 20.37 4.61 -4.19
CA THR A 37 20.59 6.02 -3.93
C THR A 37 21.57 6.60 -4.95
N ASN A 38 21.54 7.92 -5.12
CA ASN A 38 22.53 8.63 -5.93
C ASN A 38 23.65 9.11 -5.00
N LEU A 39 24.78 8.40 -5.06
CA LEU A 39 26.02 8.78 -4.39
C LEU A 39 27.10 9.00 -5.46
N ASP A 40 27.86 10.07 -5.32
CA ASP A 40 28.99 10.40 -6.22
C ASP A 40 28.61 10.47 -7.72
N GLY A 41 27.40 11.00 -8.02
CA GLY A 41 26.96 11.23 -9.40
C GLY A 41 26.38 9.99 -10.12
N GLY A 42 26.22 8.85 -9.44
CA GLY A 42 25.62 7.64 -10.02
C GLY A 42 24.65 6.93 -9.09
N VAL A 43 23.61 6.31 -9.67
CA VAL A 43 22.66 5.47 -8.92
C VAL A 43 23.33 4.14 -8.56
N ARG A 44 23.48 3.86 -7.27
CA ARG A 44 24.09 2.64 -6.75
C ARG A 44 23.19 1.94 -5.75
N THR A 45 23.30 0.61 -5.69
CA THR A 45 22.69 -0.18 -4.63
C THR A 45 23.65 -0.24 -3.44
N ILE A 46 23.17 0.15 -2.28
CA ILE A 46 23.92 0.16 -1.03
C ILE A 46 23.13 -0.60 0.05
N TYR A 47 23.85 -1.11 1.03
CA TYR A 47 23.26 -1.58 2.28
C TYR A 47 23.37 -0.47 3.33
N VAL A 48 22.29 -0.15 3.98
CA VAL A 48 22.18 0.92 4.96
C VAL A 48 21.99 0.34 6.34
N LEU A 49 22.74 0.86 7.31
CA LEU A 49 22.43 0.74 8.74
C LEU A 49 21.94 2.09 9.23
N ALA A 50 20.65 2.13 9.59
CA ALA A 50 19.92 3.35 9.94
C ALA A 50 20.07 3.66 11.44
N GLY A 51 21.24 4.11 11.89
CA GLY A 51 21.43 4.53 13.28
C GLY A 51 20.72 5.85 13.61
N SER A 52 20.53 6.13 14.91
CA SER A 52 19.90 7.37 15.40
C SER A 52 20.65 8.62 14.94
N ASP A 53 21.98 8.63 15.10
CA ASP A 53 22.82 9.82 14.87
C ASP A 53 23.59 9.75 13.57
N THR A 54 23.82 8.56 13.02
CA THR A 54 24.62 8.36 11.82
C THR A 54 24.04 7.25 10.97
N ILE A 55 23.89 7.49 9.69
CA ILE A 55 23.58 6.46 8.71
C ILE A 55 24.91 5.92 8.17
N LYS A 56 25.11 4.60 8.30
CA LYS A 56 26.25 3.92 7.69
C LYS A 56 25.80 3.26 6.39
N ALA A 57 26.42 3.61 5.29
CA ALA A 57 26.12 3.05 3.98
C ALA A 57 27.30 2.23 3.48
N TYR A 58 27.03 1.00 3.03
CA TYR A 58 28.02 0.08 2.51
C TYR A 58 27.74 -0.20 1.04
N ARG A 59 28.74 -0.13 0.19
CA ARG A 59 28.57 -0.44 -1.24
C ARG A 59 28.47 -1.96 -1.43
N LYS A 60 27.58 -2.35 -2.34
CA LYS A 60 27.56 -3.72 -2.84
C LYS A 60 28.82 -3.92 -3.69
N SER A 61 29.57 -5.00 -3.45
CA SER A 61 30.78 -5.32 -4.22
C SER A 61 30.42 -5.59 -5.67
N ASP A 62 31.14 -4.95 -6.60
CA ASP A 62 30.98 -5.16 -8.05
C ASP A 62 31.48 -6.53 -8.52
N LEU A 63 32.12 -7.32 -7.64
CA LEU A 63 32.72 -8.64 -7.91
C LEU A 63 31.72 -9.79 -8.12
N GLY A 64 30.47 -9.50 -8.46
CA GLY A 64 29.46 -10.52 -8.81
C GLY A 64 28.99 -11.45 -7.68
N THR A 65 29.63 -11.41 -6.51
CA THR A 65 29.35 -12.33 -5.40
C THR A 65 28.18 -11.87 -4.50
N GLY A 66 27.58 -10.70 -4.78
CA GLY A 66 26.53 -10.12 -3.94
C GLY A 66 26.98 -9.71 -2.54
N LYS A 67 28.27 -9.87 -2.21
CA LYS A 67 28.83 -9.52 -0.90
C LYS A 67 28.90 -8.01 -0.71
N ILE A 68 28.70 -7.57 0.54
CA ILE A 68 28.83 -6.18 0.96
C ILE A 68 30.29 -5.96 1.36
N ASP A 69 30.90 -4.88 0.89
CA ASP A 69 32.21 -4.46 1.38
C ASP A 69 32.02 -3.80 2.76
N SER A 70 32.18 -4.58 3.82
CA SER A 70 32.05 -4.12 5.20
C SER A 70 33.23 -3.27 5.69
N THR A 71 34.32 -3.21 4.92
CA THR A 71 35.54 -2.51 5.33
C THR A 71 35.47 -1.00 5.10
N LYS A 72 34.61 -0.55 4.15
CA LYS A 72 34.50 0.86 3.74
C LYS A 72 33.07 1.37 3.92
N ALA A 73 32.77 1.84 5.14
CA ALA A 73 31.51 2.50 5.43
C ALA A 73 31.53 3.97 4.97
N ILE A 74 30.53 4.38 4.22
CA ILE A 74 30.25 5.79 3.96
C ILE A 74 29.39 6.29 5.13
N LEU A 75 29.90 7.24 5.90
CA LEU A 75 29.24 7.80 7.06
C LEU A 75 28.46 9.06 6.65
N ILE A 76 27.14 9.00 6.74
CA ILE A 76 26.25 10.15 6.53
C ILE A 76 25.89 10.70 7.92
N ARG A 77 26.67 11.70 8.35
CA ARG A 77 26.53 12.36 9.66
C ARG A 77 25.62 13.57 9.56
N PHE A 78 25.07 13.98 10.69
CA PHE A 78 24.34 15.23 10.78
C PHE A 78 25.30 16.42 10.66
N PRO A 79 24.90 17.47 9.92
CA PRO A 79 25.68 18.67 9.88
C PRO A 79 25.63 19.37 11.25
N SER A 80 26.77 19.74 11.78
CA SER A 80 26.86 20.56 12.99
C SER A 80 26.59 22.04 12.73
N LYS A 81 26.65 22.47 11.46
CA LYS A 81 26.33 23.82 10.99
C LYS A 81 25.41 23.73 9.79
N LYS A 82 24.66 24.80 9.51
CA LYS A 82 23.81 24.89 8.32
C LYS A 82 24.65 24.65 7.07
N PRO A 83 24.39 23.58 6.30
CA PRO A 83 25.16 23.31 5.09
C PRO A 83 24.75 24.31 4.01
N ASP A 84 25.69 24.79 3.22
CA ASP A 84 25.44 25.70 2.09
C ASP A 84 24.57 25.06 1.00
N LYS A 85 24.61 23.73 0.89
CA LYS A 85 23.72 22.92 0.04
C LYS A 85 23.25 21.71 0.85
N PHE A 86 21.95 21.61 1.11
CA PHE A 86 21.36 20.36 1.55
C PHE A 86 21.50 19.34 0.40
N SER A 87 22.30 18.33 0.57
CA SER A 87 22.26 17.19 -0.34
C SER A 87 20.90 16.52 -0.15
N ASN A 88 20.01 16.67 -1.12
CA ASN A 88 18.73 15.94 -1.17
C ASN A 88 19.04 14.47 -1.44
N LEU A 89 19.52 13.78 -0.42
CA LEU A 89 19.80 12.35 -0.51
C LEU A 89 18.50 11.58 -0.39
N SER A 90 18.21 10.78 -1.41
CA SER A 90 17.02 9.91 -1.44
C SER A 90 17.46 8.45 -1.47
N PHE A 91 16.74 7.64 -0.70
CA PHE A 91 16.91 6.20 -0.64
C PHE A 91 15.65 5.55 -1.17
N ASN A 92 15.79 4.73 -2.21
CA ASN A 92 14.68 4.06 -2.86
C ASN A 92 14.73 2.57 -2.56
N SER A 93 13.63 2.03 -2.07
CA SER A 93 13.43 0.59 -1.86
C SER A 93 12.28 0.09 -2.72
N LYS A 94 12.38 -1.15 -3.17
CA LYS A 94 11.32 -1.81 -3.95
C LYS A 94 10.95 -3.11 -3.26
N THR A 95 9.67 -3.29 -2.97
CA THR A 95 9.16 -4.43 -2.21
C THR A 95 7.87 -4.96 -2.82
N PHE A 96 7.56 -6.20 -2.53
CA PHE A 96 6.23 -6.75 -2.78
C PHE A 96 5.27 -6.20 -1.72
N ASP A 97 4.05 -5.89 -2.12
CA ASP A 97 3.05 -5.21 -1.30
C ASP A 97 1.82 -6.08 -1.11
N VAL A 98 1.49 -6.38 0.15
CA VAL A 98 0.28 -7.11 0.53
C VAL A 98 -0.48 -6.29 1.55
N ASP A 99 -1.70 -5.89 1.19
CA ASP A 99 -2.54 -5.02 2.02
C ASP A 99 -3.99 -5.52 2.06
N VAL A 100 -4.73 -5.05 3.04
CA VAL A 100 -6.19 -5.08 3.03
C VAL A 100 -6.69 -3.70 2.65
N LEU A 101 -7.47 -3.64 1.58
CA LEU A 101 -8.11 -2.42 1.10
C LEU A 101 -9.56 -2.37 1.53
N THR A 102 -10.00 -1.19 1.95
CA THR A 102 -11.42 -0.86 2.07
C THR A 102 -11.77 0.17 1.01
N VAL A 103 -12.65 -0.19 0.07
CA VAL A 103 -13.14 0.74 -0.94
C VAL A 103 -14.32 1.52 -0.35
N LEU A 104 -14.09 2.81 -0.07
CA LEU A 104 -15.06 3.67 0.60
C LEU A 104 -16.14 4.18 -0.35
N PHE A 105 -15.75 4.52 -1.57
CA PHE A 105 -16.61 5.11 -2.58
C PHE A 105 -16.39 4.44 -3.91
N LYS A 106 -17.50 4.18 -4.62
CA LYS A 106 -17.50 3.68 -6.00
C LYS A 106 -18.31 4.62 -6.88
N TYR A 107 -17.71 5.16 -7.91
CA TYR A 107 -18.38 5.82 -9.00
C TYR A 107 -18.57 4.83 -10.15
N ARG A 108 -19.81 4.60 -10.52
CA ARG A 108 -20.20 3.77 -11.66
C ARG A 108 -20.61 4.66 -12.82
N PRO A 109 -19.93 4.58 -13.96
CA PRO A 109 -20.34 5.30 -15.16
C PRO A 109 -21.75 4.93 -15.60
N PRO A 110 -22.43 5.80 -16.38
CA PRO A 110 -23.76 5.49 -16.88
C PRO A 110 -23.74 4.23 -17.76
N VAL A 111 -24.76 3.40 -17.64
CA VAL A 111 -24.90 2.15 -18.39
C VAL A 111 -26.26 2.17 -19.09
N LYS A 112 -26.29 2.18 -20.42
CA LYS A 112 -27.52 2.29 -21.22
C LYS A 112 -28.36 3.51 -20.76
N ASP A 113 -29.59 3.27 -20.28
CA ASP A 113 -30.51 4.29 -19.80
C ASP A 113 -30.35 4.63 -18.31
N PHE A 114 -29.35 4.05 -17.63
CA PHE A 114 -29.09 4.30 -16.22
C PHE A 114 -28.08 5.46 -16.03
N PRO A 115 -28.41 6.44 -15.19
CA PRO A 115 -27.49 7.53 -14.86
C PRO A 115 -26.28 7.02 -14.09
N PRO A 116 -25.23 7.86 -13.98
CA PRO A 116 -24.08 7.52 -13.14
C PRO A 116 -24.52 7.34 -11.69
N GLN A 117 -23.87 6.40 -10.99
CA GLN A 117 -24.19 6.07 -9.61
C GLN A 117 -22.97 6.28 -8.71
N PHE A 118 -23.22 6.79 -7.52
CA PHE A 118 -22.22 6.93 -6.47
C PHE A 118 -22.60 6.08 -5.26
N ASN A 119 -21.80 5.08 -4.94
CA ASN A 119 -22.12 4.07 -3.94
C ASN A 119 -21.08 4.10 -2.79
N THR A 120 -21.57 3.94 -1.56
CA THR A 120 -20.78 3.97 -0.31
C THR A 120 -20.97 2.70 0.52
N THR A 121 -21.20 1.56 -0.14
CA THR A 121 -21.40 0.27 0.53
C THR A 121 -20.09 -0.29 1.05
N PHE A 122 -20.17 -1.22 2.03
CA PHE A 122 -18.99 -1.89 2.55
C PHE A 122 -18.32 -2.76 1.47
N ASN A 123 -16.99 -2.62 1.35
CA ASN A 123 -16.20 -3.40 0.42
C ASN A 123 -14.78 -3.61 0.98
N GLY A 124 -14.45 -4.86 1.26
CA GLY A 124 -13.14 -5.28 1.73
C GLY A 124 -12.44 -6.15 0.70
N ALA A 125 -11.16 -5.92 0.45
CA ALA A 125 -10.38 -6.69 -0.53
C ALA A 125 -8.95 -6.94 -0.06
N ALA A 126 -8.40 -8.09 -0.44
CA ALA A 126 -6.97 -8.35 -0.40
C ALA A 126 -6.30 -7.71 -1.61
N TYR A 127 -5.18 -7.06 -1.38
CA TYR A 127 -4.38 -6.40 -2.40
C TYR A 127 -3.01 -7.05 -2.50
N PHE A 128 -2.52 -7.20 -3.72
CA PHE A 128 -1.20 -7.72 -4.05
C PHE A 128 -0.57 -6.84 -5.11
N GLY A 129 0.54 -6.20 -4.77
CA GLY A 129 1.16 -5.22 -5.65
C GLY A 129 2.67 -5.17 -5.57
N TYR A 130 3.22 -4.24 -6.32
CA TYR A 130 4.62 -3.89 -6.32
C TYR A 130 4.77 -2.44 -5.90
N ARG A 131 5.53 -2.24 -4.82
CA ARG A 131 5.69 -0.97 -4.16
C ARG A 131 7.09 -0.41 -4.32
N THR A 132 7.17 0.89 -4.48
CA THR A 132 8.41 1.65 -4.38
C THR A 132 8.26 2.66 -3.25
N ASP A 133 9.18 2.60 -2.31
CA ASP A 133 9.31 3.53 -1.20
C ASP A 133 10.49 4.46 -1.44
N VAL A 134 10.28 5.75 -1.24
CA VAL A 134 11.26 6.82 -1.41
C VAL A 134 11.40 7.56 -0.09
N TYR A 135 12.56 7.46 0.52
CA TYR A 135 12.91 8.17 1.74
C TYR A 135 13.78 9.36 1.40
N LYS A 136 13.27 10.57 1.59
CA LYS A 136 14.05 11.81 1.42
C LYS A 136 14.64 12.24 2.74
N LEU A 137 15.96 12.25 2.80
CA LEU A 137 16.69 12.75 3.95
C LEU A 137 16.76 14.26 3.90
N SER A 138 16.30 14.92 4.94
CA SER A 138 16.39 16.36 5.13
C SER A 138 16.77 16.68 6.57
N TYR A 139 17.10 17.93 6.83
CA TYR A 139 17.48 18.40 8.14
C TYR A 139 16.62 19.60 8.53
N LYS A 140 16.13 19.59 9.76
CA LYS A 140 15.34 20.69 10.33
C LYS A 140 16.13 21.34 11.46
N GLU A 141 16.34 22.64 11.38
CA GLU A 141 16.93 23.41 12.47
C GLU A 141 15.97 23.47 13.64
N THR A 142 16.49 23.22 14.83
CA THR A 142 15.75 23.37 16.09
C THR A 142 15.94 24.78 16.67
N PRO A 143 15.11 25.21 17.62
CA PRO A 143 15.30 26.49 18.32
C PRO A 143 16.65 26.63 19.05
N MET A 144 17.35 25.52 19.29
CA MET A 144 18.70 25.49 19.89
C MET A 144 19.81 25.61 18.84
N HIS A 145 19.49 25.91 17.58
CA HIS A 145 20.43 25.95 16.44
C HIS A 145 21.16 24.62 16.16
N ILE A 146 20.55 23.50 16.55
CA ILE A 146 21.03 22.15 16.24
C ILE A 146 20.19 21.60 15.09
N PHE A 147 20.79 20.84 14.18
CA PHE A 147 20.08 20.21 13.06
C PHE A 147 19.66 18.80 13.41
N ASN A 148 18.34 18.57 13.40
CA ASN A 148 17.76 17.23 13.54
C ASN A 148 17.45 16.64 12.17
N ARG A 149 17.68 15.35 12.05
CA ARG A 149 17.29 14.58 10.86
C ARG A 149 15.77 14.53 10.72
N ARG A 150 15.29 14.82 9.53
CA ARG A 150 13.93 14.56 9.12
C ARG A 150 13.96 13.64 7.91
N ILE A 151 13.27 12.52 7.99
CA ILE A 151 13.04 11.63 6.85
C ILE A 151 11.58 11.79 6.45
N ILE A 152 11.36 12.13 5.19
CA ILE A 152 10.03 12.20 4.58
C ILE A 152 9.89 10.96 3.72
N HIS A 153 8.87 10.18 3.98
CA HIS A 153 8.58 8.94 3.27
C HIS A 153 7.46 9.12 2.27
N TYR A 154 7.70 8.67 1.04
CA TYR A 154 6.71 8.55 -0.02
C TYR A 154 6.68 7.10 -0.50
N GLY A 155 5.50 6.50 -0.52
CA GLY A 155 5.27 5.17 -1.09
C GLY A 155 4.29 5.25 -2.24
N TYR A 156 4.54 4.50 -3.29
CA TYR A 156 3.58 4.28 -4.35
C TYR A 156 3.60 2.82 -4.78
N SER A 157 2.42 2.26 -4.93
CA SER A 157 2.21 0.85 -5.25
C SER A 157 1.18 0.71 -6.35
N ILE A 158 1.38 -0.27 -7.22
CA ILE A 158 0.42 -0.69 -8.22
C ILE A 158 0.23 -2.21 -8.11
N GLY A 159 -1.01 -2.66 -8.14
CA GLY A 159 -1.29 -4.09 -8.01
C GLY A 159 -2.74 -4.44 -8.30
N LEU A 160 -3.04 -5.71 -8.05
CA LEU A 160 -4.35 -6.29 -8.21
C LEU A 160 -5.03 -6.41 -6.86
N PHE A 161 -6.35 -6.34 -6.85
CA PHE A 161 -7.14 -6.63 -5.66
C PHE A 161 -8.30 -7.56 -5.99
N SER A 162 -8.71 -8.34 -5.01
CA SER A 162 -9.94 -9.14 -5.05
C SER A 162 -10.52 -9.23 -3.65
N GLY A 163 -11.85 -9.24 -3.58
CA GLY A 163 -12.52 -9.25 -2.28
C GLY A 163 -14.02 -9.40 -2.34
N LEU A 164 -14.64 -9.09 -1.22
CA LEU A 164 -16.10 -9.18 -1.03
C LEU A 164 -16.67 -7.84 -0.61
N GLY A 165 -17.85 -7.56 -1.09
CA GLY A 165 -18.59 -6.37 -0.74
C GLY A 165 -20.09 -6.59 -0.85
N THR A 166 -20.85 -5.51 -0.64
CA THR A 166 -22.27 -5.51 -0.82
C THR A 166 -22.70 -4.53 -1.89
N ALA A 167 -23.80 -4.85 -2.58
CA ALA A 167 -24.45 -3.94 -3.51
C ALA A 167 -25.95 -3.95 -3.24
N ARG A 168 -26.54 -2.77 -3.25
CA ARG A 168 -28.00 -2.63 -3.16
C ARG A 168 -28.62 -3.10 -4.45
N ILE A 169 -29.52 -4.08 -4.33
CA ILE A 169 -30.32 -4.64 -5.42
C ILE A 169 -31.76 -4.25 -5.18
N ASP A 170 -32.36 -3.56 -6.11
CA ASP A 170 -33.73 -3.10 -6.04
C ASP A 170 -34.38 -3.09 -7.45
N GLU A 171 -35.64 -2.70 -7.51
CA GLU A 171 -36.42 -2.61 -8.74
C GLU A 171 -35.73 -1.73 -9.80
N TYR A 172 -35.13 -0.61 -9.37
CA TYR A 172 -34.46 0.34 -10.26
C TYR A 172 -33.25 -0.29 -10.95
N VAL A 173 -32.29 -0.84 -10.19
CA VAL A 173 -31.05 -1.41 -10.74
C VAL A 173 -31.23 -2.78 -11.39
N THR A 174 -32.44 -3.31 -11.40
CA THR A 174 -32.79 -4.56 -12.09
C THR A 174 -33.78 -4.34 -13.24
N ASN A 175 -34.03 -3.09 -13.63
CA ASN A 175 -34.94 -2.70 -14.69
C ASN A 175 -36.33 -3.31 -14.50
N ASN A 176 -36.91 -3.20 -13.29
CA ASN A 176 -38.18 -3.73 -12.84
C ASN A 176 -38.29 -5.27 -12.91
N ALA A 177 -37.16 -6.00 -13.00
CA ALA A 177 -37.17 -7.46 -12.98
C ALA A 177 -37.41 -8.04 -11.57
N LEU A 178 -37.15 -7.25 -10.51
CA LEU A 178 -37.36 -7.64 -9.12
C LEU A 178 -38.19 -6.57 -8.41
N SER A 179 -39.20 -6.99 -7.66
CA SER A 179 -40.01 -6.11 -6.82
C SER A 179 -39.53 -6.00 -5.37
N ILE A 180 -38.44 -6.69 -5.03
CA ILE A 180 -37.87 -6.72 -3.67
C ILE A 180 -36.53 -5.96 -3.64
N GLN A 181 -36.25 -5.36 -2.49
CA GLN A 181 -34.98 -4.70 -2.23
C GLN A 181 -34.19 -5.53 -1.22
N TYR A 182 -32.88 -5.72 -1.49
CA TYR A 182 -31.94 -6.39 -0.58
C TYR A 182 -30.49 -5.98 -0.86
N ASP A 183 -29.59 -6.26 0.08
CA ASP A 183 -28.15 -6.09 -0.11
C ASP A 183 -27.55 -7.42 -0.59
N GLY A 184 -27.20 -7.47 -1.87
CA GLY A 184 -26.56 -8.63 -2.50
C GLY A 184 -25.06 -8.67 -2.24
N LEU A 185 -24.54 -9.86 -1.98
CA LEU A 185 -23.09 -10.08 -1.86
C LEU A 185 -22.44 -10.05 -3.24
N VAL A 186 -21.38 -9.25 -3.37
CA VAL A 186 -20.63 -9.13 -4.63
C VAL A 186 -19.16 -9.53 -4.44
N ASN A 187 -18.58 -10.18 -5.43
CA ASN A 187 -17.15 -10.27 -5.59
C ASN A 187 -16.68 -9.04 -6.33
N LEU A 188 -15.72 -8.32 -5.75
CA LEU A 188 -15.06 -7.19 -6.38
C LEU A 188 -13.64 -7.58 -6.78
N SER A 189 -13.21 -7.12 -7.95
CA SER A 189 -11.84 -7.36 -8.44
C SER A 189 -11.40 -6.25 -9.38
N GLY A 190 -10.08 -6.02 -9.44
CA GLY A 190 -9.55 -4.96 -10.28
C GLY A 190 -8.10 -4.61 -10.01
N ILE A 191 -7.74 -3.38 -10.38
CA ILE A 191 -6.41 -2.81 -10.24
C ILE A 191 -6.48 -1.63 -9.27
N ALA A 192 -5.48 -1.49 -8.39
CA ALA A 192 -5.38 -0.35 -7.49
C ALA A 192 -4.03 0.34 -7.63
N LEU A 193 -4.06 1.67 -7.56
CA LEU A 193 -2.91 2.55 -7.39
C LEU A 193 -2.94 3.08 -5.96
N ILE A 194 -1.92 2.80 -5.17
CA ILE A 194 -1.85 3.19 -3.77
C ILE A 194 -0.74 4.22 -3.60
N LEU A 195 -1.07 5.32 -2.95
CA LEU A 195 -0.14 6.38 -2.57
C LEU A 195 -0.07 6.46 -1.05
N ALA A 196 1.15 6.51 -0.53
CA ALA A 196 1.41 6.69 0.89
C ALA A 196 2.32 7.90 1.09
N VAL A 197 1.99 8.73 2.07
CA VAL A 197 2.84 9.82 2.55
C VAL A 197 2.93 9.71 4.06
N ASP A 198 4.11 9.39 4.56
CA ASP A 198 4.35 9.03 5.95
C ASP A 198 3.38 7.94 6.45
N LYS A 199 2.37 8.29 7.24
CA LYS A 199 1.39 7.34 7.81
C LYS A 199 0.06 7.28 7.05
N LEU A 200 -0.15 8.18 6.09
CA LEU A 200 -1.40 8.26 5.34
C LEU A 200 -1.30 7.42 4.08
N THR A 201 -2.29 6.55 3.88
CA THR A 201 -2.39 5.71 2.69
C THR A 201 -3.75 5.89 2.05
N ALA A 202 -3.75 6.26 0.79
CA ALA A 202 -4.95 6.41 -0.02
C ALA A 202 -4.76 5.68 -1.36
N GLY A 203 -5.82 5.10 -1.89
CA GLY A 203 -5.79 4.36 -3.14
C GLY A 203 -6.86 4.83 -4.12
N LEU A 204 -6.51 4.83 -5.39
CA LEU A 204 -7.45 4.92 -6.50
C LEU A 204 -7.64 3.51 -7.07
N THR A 205 -8.87 3.03 -7.11
CA THR A 205 -9.22 1.68 -7.53
C THR A 205 -10.05 1.69 -8.80
N PHE A 206 -9.76 0.77 -9.69
CA PHE A 206 -10.51 0.52 -10.93
C PHE A 206 -10.92 -0.95 -10.91
N GLY A 207 -12.21 -1.24 -10.93
CA GLY A 207 -12.66 -2.61 -10.79
C GLY A 207 -14.03 -2.87 -11.37
N GLU A 208 -14.45 -4.10 -11.22
CA GLU A 208 -15.81 -4.57 -11.50
C GLU A 208 -16.36 -5.31 -10.29
N ASP A 209 -17.68 -5.35 -10.20
CA ASP A 209 -18.41 -6.16 -9.21
C ASP A 209 -19.20 -7.24 -9.91
N ARG A 210 -19.15 -8.45 -9.35
CA ARG A 210 -19.97 -9.58 -9.81
C ARG A 210 -20.87 -10.05 -8.68
N LEU A 211 -22.18 -9.93 -8.89
CA LEU A 211 -23.17 -10.39 -7.92
C LEU A 211 -23.12 -11.91 -7.81
N LEU A 212 -23.07 -12.42 -6.57
CA LEU A 212 -22.86 -13.85 -6.29
C LEU A 212 -24.14 -14.66 -6.18
N ASP A 213 -25.29 -14.03 -6.35
CA ASP A 213 -26.58 -14.71 -6.31
C ASP A 213 -27.22 -14.92 -7.70
N LYS A 214 -28.39 -15.57 -7.74
CA LYS A 214 -29.13 -15.89 -8.96
C LYS A 214 -29.56 -14.68 -9.79
N ASN A 215 -29.62 -13.49 -9.19
CA ASN A 215 -30.08 -12.26 -9.82
C ASN A 215 -28.97 -11.51 -10.57
N HIS A 216 -27.75 -12.09 -10.66
CA HIS A 216 -26.60 -11.49 -11.35
C HIS A 216 -26.89 -11.12 -12.81
N SER A 217 -27.79 -11.87 -13.49
CA SER A 217 -28.12 -11.64 -14.90
C SER A 217 -29.01 -10.40 -15.13
N VAL A 218 -29.80 -10.02 -14.14
CA VAL A 218 -30.72 -8.88 -14.22
C VAL A 218 -30.16 -7.60 -13.59
N TRP A 219 -29.08 -7.69 -12.84
CA TRP A 219 -28.43 -6.52 -12.25
C TRP A 219 -27.63 -5.73 -13.31
N VAL A 220 -27.99 -4.48 -13.55
CA VAL A 220 -27.42 -3.63 -14.61
C VAL A 220 -25.93 -3.35 -14.44
N ASN A 221 -25.43 -3.37 -13.20
CA ASN A 221 -24.02 -3.11 -12.88
C ASN A 221 -23.17 -4.39 -12.78
N ASN A 222 -23.75 -5.57 -13.06
CA ASN A 222 -22.97 -6.81 -12.99
C ASN A 222 -21.85 -6.83 -14.02
N ALA A 223 -20.62 -7.07 -13.57
CA ALA A 223 -19.40 -7.04 -14.40
C ALA A 223 -19.22 -5.70 -15.18
N LYS A 224 -19.71 -4.59 -14.62
CA LYS A 224 -19.48 -3.26 -15.20
C LYS A 224 -18.37 -2.54 -14.44
N PRO A 225 -17.54 -1.76 -15.16
CA PRO A 225 -16.42 -1.06 -14.55
C PRO A 225 -16.88 0.05 -13.61
N TRP A 226 -16.13 0.27 -12.56
CA TRP A 226 -16.27 1.39 -11.64
C TRP A 226 -14.91 1.96 -11.26
N ILE A 227 -14.90 3.20 -10.78
CA ILE A 227 -13.76 3.87 -10.21
C ILE A 227 -14.04 4.11 -8.73
N GLY A 228 -13.07 3.84 -7.86
CA GLY A 228 -13.26 4.00 -6.42
C GLY A 228 -12.09 4.64 -5.71
N LEU A 229 -12.39 5.18 -4.53
CA LEU A 229 -11.38 5.60 -3.55
C LEU A 229 -11.31 4.56 -2.45
N SER A 230 -10.10 4.17 -2.12
CA SER A 230 -9.82 3.20 -1.06
C SER A 230 -8.85 3.76 -0.03
N ILE A 231 -8.93 3.20 1.16
CA ILE A 231 -7.90 3.31 2.19
C ILE A 231 -7.30 1.93 2.42
N GLY A 232 -6.00 1.89 2.67
CA GLY A 232 -5.28 0.64 2.93
C GLY A 232 -4.92 0.49 4.40
N LEU A 233 -5.03 -0.75 4.90
CA LEU A 233 -4.40 -1.20 6.13
C LEU A 233 -3.23 -2.08 5.74
N ASN A 234 -2.04 -1.60 6.00
CA ASN A 234 -0.80 -2.26 5.65
C ASN A 234 -0.59 -3.52 6.51
N ILE A 235 -0.38 -4.69 5.89
CA ILE A 235 -0.22 -5.97 6.60
C ILE A 235 1.24 -6.41 6.68
N ASN A 236 2.09 -6.03 5.71
CA ASN A 236 3.51 -6.45 5.66
C ASN A 236 4.49 -5.28 5.71
#